data_02ec97ac3256bd28a4aea3cd94b1cece
#
_entry.id   02ec97ac3256bd28a4aea3cd94b1cece
#
_cell.length_a   1.000
_cell.length_b   1.000
_cell.length_c   1.000
_cell.angle_alpha   90.00
_cell.angle_beta   90.00
_cell.angle_gamma   90.00
#
_symmetry.space_group_name_H-M   'P 1'
#
loop_
_entity.id
_entity.type
_entity.pdbx_description
1 polymer ?
#
loop_
_entity_poly.entity_id
_entity_poly.type
_entity_poly.pdbx_seq_one_letter_code
_entity_poly.pdbx_strand_id
1 'polypeptide(L)'
;EIISMLIEHSRIIYSVISDMAVYYSTWAKDYESNKTSLEKKKSKMQLREEDGDSIKLELIQNYAEAGPQGLGDYIALILKMDNLMNYPLEFVDMLPKIKLEKKDSDILKNYEKLINKTINMADVLKSTIKSLRDKPELVLKNTTMIHEIENEVDAIYRQFLEALYFNEDLNMRKLLRIRDSIVLIEELCDKIHDIADLIRILLYQ
;
A
#
# COMPACT_ATOMS: atom_id res chain seq x y z
N GLU A 1 15.27 -10.16 18.29
CA GLU A 1 14.41 -11.14 17.57
C GLU A 1 13.16 -10.47 17.04
N ILE A 2 12.34 -9.84 17.88
CA ILE A 2 11.07 -9.16 17.52
C ILE A 2 11.26 -8.11 16.41
N ILE A 3 12.27 -7.22 16.51
CA ILE A 3 12.54 -6.21 15.47
C ILE A 3 12.89 -6.86 14.12
N SER A 4 13.59 -7.99 14.12
CA SER A 4 13.90 -8.71 12.88
C SER A 4 12.65 -9.28 12.22
N MET A 5 11.70 -9.77 13.00
CA MET A 5 10.40 -10.24 12.51
C MET A 5 9.55 -9.06 11.98
N LEU A 6 9.57 -7.91 12.66
CA LEU A 6 8.90 -6.70 12.19
C LEU A 6 9.47 -6.21 10.85
N ILE A 7 10.81 -6.29 10.67
CA ILE A 7 11.47 -5.99 9.41
C ILE A 7 11.01 -6.98 8.32
N GLU A 8 10.92 -8.27 8.62
CA GLU A 8 10.45 -9.27 7.65
C GLU A 8 8.99 -9.04 7.26
N HIS A 9 8.12 -8.78 8.23
CA HIS A 9 6.73 -8.40 7.98
C HIS A 9 6.64 -7.18 7.04
N SER A 10 7.45 -6.14 7.29
CA SER A 10 7.48 -4.95 6.42
C SER A 10 7.95 -5.25 4.98
N ARG A 11 8.82 -6.23 4.79
CA ARG A 11 9.26 -6.69 3.46
C ARG A 11 8.16 -7.41 2.71
N ILE A 12 7.37 -8.25 3.39
CA ILE A 12 6.23 -8.92 2.79
C ILE A 12 5.19 -7.89 2.36
N ILE A 13 4.84 -6.93 3.21
CA ILE A 13 3.92 -5.85 2.90
C ILE A 13 4.39 -5.07 1.66
N TYR A 14 5.64 -4.63 1.64
CA TYR A 14 6.22 -3.94 0.48
C TYR A 14 6.13 -4.80 -0.80
N SER A 15 6.36 -6.09 -0.68
CA SER A 15 6.30 -7.04 -1.79
C SER A 15 4.88 -7.14 -2.37
N VAL A 16 3.84 -7.16 -1.52
CA VAL A 16 2.44 -7.16 -1.98
C VAL A 16 2.09 -5.85 -2.69
N ILE A 17 2.50 -4.70 -2.15
CA ILE A 17 2.29 -3.39 -2.78
C ILE A 17 3.05 -3.28 -4.11
N SER A 18 4.28 -3.78 -4.17
CA SER A 18 5.08 -3.82 -5.41
C SER A 18 4.45 -4.73 -6.47
N ASP A 19 3.92 -5.88 -6.08
CA ASP A 19 3.20 -6.78 -6.99
C ASP A 19 1.91 -6.17 -7.53
N MET A 20 1.21 -5.35 -6.76
CA MET A 20 0.07 -4.55 -7.23
C MET A 20 0.46 -3.67 -8.42
N ALA A 21 1.61 -2.99 -8.34
CA ALA A 21 2.09 -2.15 -9.44
C ALA A 21 2.45 -2.93 -10.68
N VAL A 22 3.06 -4.11 -10.51
CA VAL A 22 3.35 -5.01 -11.65
C VAL A 22 2.05 -5.57 -12.24
N TYR A 23 1.07 -5.90 -11.40
CA TYR A 23 -0.26 -6.31 -11.86
C TYR A 23 -0.90 -5.20 -12.70
N TYR A 24 -0.92 -3.97 -12.18
CA TYR A 24 -1.45 -2.81 -12.89
C TYR A 24 -0.77 -2.61 -14.26
N SER A 25 0.56 -2.61 -14.31
CA SER A 25 1.28 -2.38 -15.56
C SER A 25 1.03 -3.48 -16.61
N THR A 26 0.79 -4.71 -16.19
CA THR A 26 0.44 -5.83 -17.06
C THR A 26 -1.00 -5.71 -17.55
N TRP A 27 -1.94 -5.38 -16.65
CA TRP A 27 -3.35 -5.14 -16.96
C TRP A 27 -3.53 -3.96 -17.94
N ALA A 28 -2.81 -2.86 -17.72
CA ALA A 28 -2.89 -1.66 -18.55
C ALA A 28 -2.39 -1.86 -19.99
N LYS A 29 -1.52 -2.85 -20.22
CA LYS A 29 -1.04 -3.19 -21.56
C LYS A 29 -2.09 -3.92 -22.38
N ASP A 30 -2.60 -5.02 -21.87
CA ASP A 30 -3.64 -5.84 -22.50
C ASP A 30 -4.16 -6.88 -21.48
N TYR A 31 -5.33 -6.61 -20.93
CA TYR A 31 -5.95 -7.50 -19.94
C TYR A 31 -6.28 -8.88 -20.53
N GLU A 32 -6.92 -8.92 -21.70
CA GLU A 32 -7.42 -10.18 -22.27
C GLU A 32 -6.28 -11.15 -22.59
N SER A 33 -5.20 -10.64 -23.18
CA SER A 33 -4.01 -11.46 -23.49
C SER A 33 -3.24 -11.89 -22.24
N ASN A 34 -3.34 -11.17 -21.14
CA ASN A 34 -2.58 -11.43 -19.92
C ASN A 34 -3.40 -12.04 -18.77
N LYS A 35 -4.66 -12.34 -18.98
CA LYS A 35 -5.60 -12.77 -17.93
C LYS A 35 -5.07 -13.91 -17.06
N THR A 36 -4.57 -14.99 -17.65
CA THR A 36 -4.01 -16.13 -16.90
C THR A 36 -2.79 -15.75 -16.08
N SER A 37 -1.93 -14.88 -16.61
CA SER A 37 -0.75 -14.39 -15.89
C SER A 37 -1.15 -13.49 -14.71
N LEU A 38 -2.17 -12.66 -14.88
CA LEU A 38 -2.71 -11.79 -13.85
C LEU A 38 -3.38 -12.58 -12.72
N GLU A 39 -4.15 -13.64 -13.05
CA GLU A 39 -4.73 -14.55 -12.06
C GLU A 39 -3.65 -15.24 -11.20
N LYS A 40 -2.58 -15.74 -11.84
CA LYS A 40 -1.43 -16.31 -11.11
C LYS A 40 -0.74 -15.29 -10.20
N LYS A 41 -0.59 -14.06 -10.69
CA LYS A 41 0.01 -12.98 -9.89
C LYS A 41 -0.83 -12.63 -8.67
N LYS A 42 -2.15 -12.52 -8.84
CA LYS A 42 -3.08 -12.30 -7.73
C LYS A 42 -3.00 -13.42 -6.70
N SER A 43 -3.02 -14.69 -7.13
CA SER A 43 -2.86 -15.85 -6.23
C SER A 43 -1.55 -15.78 -5.44
N LYS A 44 -0.46 -15.33 -6.06
CA LYS A 44 0.82 -15.14 -5.37
C LYS A 44 0.76 -14.00 -4.34
N MET A 45 0.04 -12.92 -4.63
CA MET A 45 -0.17 -11.83 -3.66
C MET A 45 -0.96 -12.32 -2.45
N GLN A 46 -2.00 -13.15 -2.66
CA GLN A 46 -2.79 -13.76 -1.58
C GLN A 46 -1.93 -14.69 -0.69
N LEU A 47 -1.08 -15.53 -1.28
CA LEU A 47 -0.14 -16.36 -0.50
C LEU A 47 0.82 -15.53 0.35
N ARG A 48 1.28 -14.39 -0.16
CA ARG A 48 2.14 -13.48 0.62
C ARG A 48 1.39 -12.80 1.76
N GLU A 49 0.13 -12.51 1.59
CA GLU A 49 -0.70 -11.99 2.66
C GLU A 49 -0.89 -13.04 3.77
N GLU A 50 -1.11 -14.32 3.41
CA GLU A 50 -1.14 -15.44 4.37
C GLU A 50 0.21 -15.61 5.11
N ASP A 51 1.35 -15.43 4.42
CA ASP A 51 2.68 -15.42 5.04
C ASP A 51 2.81 -14.24 6.03
N GLY A 52 2.30 -13.06 5.66
CA GLY A 52 2.26 -11.87 6.52
C GLY A 52 1.41 -12.10 7.76
N ASP A 53 0.23 -12.67 7.61
CA ASP A 53 -0.67 -13.06 8.70
C ASP A 53 0.02 -13.99 9.69
N SER A 54 0.79 -14.96 9.21
CA SER A 54 1.55 -15.90 10.05
C SER A 54 2.61 -15.16 10.88
N ILE A 55 3.36 -14.25 10.29
CA ILE A 55 4.35 -13.41 11.01
C ILE A 55 3.67 -12.48 12.01
N LYS A 56 2.52 -11.89 11.66
CA LYS A 56 1.73 -11.06 12.58
C LYS A 56 1.36 -11.83 13.84
N LEU A 57 0.83 -13.04 13.70
CA LEU A 57 0.42 -13.87 14.84
C LEU A 57 1.62 -14.22 15.74
N GLU A 58 2.76 -14.58 15.15
CA GLU A 58 4.00 -14.86 15.88
C GLU A 58 4.53 -13.61 16.60
N LEU A 59 4.49 -12.43 15.94
CA LEU A 59 4.86 -11.15 16.55
C LEU A 59 3.99 -10.82 17.77
N ILE A 60 2.66 -10.98 17.64
CA ILE A 60 1.72 -10.72 18.73
C ILE A 60 2.01 -11.65 19.92
N GLN A 61 2.26 -12.92 19.68
CA GLN A 61 2.61 -13.88 20.72
C GLN A 61 3.92 -13.50 21.41
N ASN A 62 4.98 -13.21 20.68
CA ASN A 62 6.28 -12.83 21.23
C ASN A 62 6.21 -11.55 22.06
N TYR A 63 5.42 -10.54 21.64
CA TYR A 63 5.20 -9.34 22.42
C TYR A 63 4.39 -9.62 23.70
N ALA A 64 3.37 -10.49 23.64
CA ALA A 64 2.59 -10.86 24.81
C ALA A 64 3.44 -11.57 25.88
N GLU A 65 4.40 -12.38 25.47
CA GLU A 65 5.33 -13.09 26.35
C GLU A 65 6.39 -12.16 26.96
N ALA A 66 6.77 -11.07 26.27
CA ALA A 66 7.81 -10.14 26.71
C ALA A 66 7.39 -9.23 27.90
N GLY A 67 6.08 -9.16 28.21
CA GLY A 67 5.55 -8.41 29.35
C GLY A 67 4.74 -7.16 28.99
N PRO A 68 4.05 -6.54 29.98
CA PRO A 68 3.00 -5.57 29.72
C PRO A 68 3.45 -4.16 29.33
N GLN A 69 4.71 -3.78 29.47
CA GLN A 69 5.18 -2.42 29.15
C GLN A 69 5.29 -2.20 27.65
N GLY A 70 4.54 -1.24 27.11
CA GLY A 70 4.55 -0.87 25.69
C GLY A 70 3.81 -1.85 24.76
N LEU A 71 3.22 -2.92 25.28
CA LEU A 71 2.59 -3.97 24.49
C LEU A 71 1.50 -3.45 23.56
N GLY A 72 0.65 -2.53 24.05
CA GLY A 72 -0.50 -2.04 23.29
C GLY A 72 -0.11 -1.31 22.00
N ASP A 73 0.92 -0.47 22.05
CA ASP A 73 1.33 0.35 20.91
C ASP A 73 2.05 -0.48 19.84
N TYR A 74 2.88 -1.45 20.25
CA TYR A 74 3.52 -2.36 19.31
C TYR A 74 2.52 -3.32 18.64
N ILE A 75 1.54 -3.82 19.38
CA ILE A 75 0.45 -4.61 18.79
C ILE A 75 -0.36 -3.74 17.83
N ALA A 76 -0.68 -2.50 18.18
CA ALA A 76 -1.37 -1.57 17.28
C ALA A 76 -0.55 -1.33 16.00
N LEU A 77 0.76 -1.18 16.10
CA LEU A 77 1.66 -1.04 14.95
C LEU A 77 1.59 -2.27 14.03
N ILE A 78 1.71 -3.48 14.60
CA ILE A 78 1.67 -4.73 13.84
C ILE A 78 0.33 -4.89 13.11
N LEU A 79 -0.80 -4.67 13.78
CA LEU A 79 -2.14 -4.79 13.21
C LEU A 79 -2.38 -3.75 12.11
N LYS A 80 -1.92 -2.50 12.31
CA LYS A 80 -2.01 -1.46 11.27
C LYS A 80 -1.14 -1.80 10.06
N MET A 81 0.06 -2.30 10.27
CA MET A 81 0.96 -2.71 9.19
C MET A 81 0.35 -3.84 8.35
N ASP A 82 -0.17 -4.87 9.01
CA ASP A 82 -0.77 -6.03 8.36
C ASP A 82 -1.97 -5.64 7.48
N ASN A 83 -2.81 -4.73 7.97
CA ASN A 83 -3.97 -4.24 7.24
C ASN A 83 -3.62 -3.54 5.91
N LEU A 84 -2.37 -3.08 5.73
CA LEU A 84 -1.94 -2.48 4.47
C LEU A 84 -2.05 -3.43 3.26
N MET A 85 -1.98 -4.75 3.46
CA MET A 85 -2.03 -5.73 2.37
C MET A 85 -3.41 -5.89 1.77
N ASN A 86 -4.47 -5.53 2.48
CA ASN A 86 -5.85 -5.61 2.00
C ASN A 86 -6.10 -4.67 0.80
N TYR A 87 -5.59 -3.45 0.83
CA TYR A 87 -5.80 -2.45 -0.21
C TYR A 87 -5.25 -2.85 -1.59
N PRO A 88 -3.99 -3.34 -1.72
CA PRO A 88 -3.48 -3.86 -2.98
C PRO A 88 -4.29 -5.04 -3.52
N LEU A 89 -4.75 -5.94 -2.66
CA LEU A 89 -5.56 -7.10 -3.05
C LEU A 89 -6.93 -6.66 -3.57
N GLU A 90 -7.61 -5.75 -2.89
CA GLU A 90 -8.88 -5.20 -3.34
C GLU A 90 -8.72 -4.41 -4.64
N PHE A 91 -7.65 -3.64 -4.78
CA PHE A 91 -7.36 -2.88 -6.00
C PHE A 91 -7.21 -3.79 -7.22
N VAL A 92 -6.43 -4.86 -7.13
CA VAL A 92 -6.25 -5.79 -8.25
C VAL A 92 -7.54 -6.58 -8.57
N ASP A 93 -8.44 -6.74 -7.59
CA ASP A 93 -9.77 -7.32 -7.79
C ASP A 93 -10.72 -6.39 -8.56
N MET A 94 -10.51 -5.10 -8.48
CA MET A 94 -11.32 -4.10 -9.17
C MET A 94 -10.88 -3.89 -10.62
N LEU A 95 -9.57 -3.95 -10.92
CA LEU A 95 -9.03 -3.63 -12.24
C LEU A 95 -9.69 -4.40 -13.39
N PRO A 96 -9.93 -5.74 -13.32
CA PRO A 96 -10.61 -6.46 -14.38
C PRO A 96 -12.04 -6.01 -14.69
N LYS A 97 -12.66 -5.31 -13.73
CA LYS A 97 -14.02 -4.77 -13.90
C LYS A 97 -14.03 -3.40 -14.60
N ILE A 98 -12.85 -2.79 -14.78
CA ILE A 98 -12.67 -1.51 -15.45
C ILE A 98 -12.22 -1.77 -16.89
N LYS A 99 -13.06 -1.42 -17.87
CA LYS A 99 -12.71 -1.52 -19.28
C LYS A 99 -12.20 -0.18 -19.76
N LEU A 100 -10.90 -0.07 -20.00
CA LEU A 100 -10.26 1.10 -20.58
C LEU A 100 -10.00 0.87 -22.07
N GLU A 101 -10.14 1.93 -22.86
CA GLU A 101 -9.91 1.96 -24.30
C GLU A 101 -8.69 2.84 -24.58
N LYS A 102 -8.20 2.85 -25.83
CA LYS A 102 -7.06 3.70 -26.23
C LYS A 102 -7.28 5.19 -25.95
N LYS A 103 -8.54 5.66 -26.03
CA LYS A 103 -8.92 7.04 -25.71
C LYS A 103 -8.76 7.42 -24.23
N ASP A 104 -8.69 6.42 -23.35
CA ASP A 104 -8.55 6.61 -21.89
C ASP A 104 -7.10 6.73 -21.43
N SER A 105 -6.18 7.07 -22.34
CA SER A 105 -4.73 7.14 -22.06
C SER A 105 -4.38 8.05 -20.88
N ASP A 106 -5.13 9.14 -20.66
CA ASP A 106 -4.87 10.07 -19.57
C ASP A 106 -5.30 9.50 -18.21
N ILE A 107 -6.33 8.64 -18.18
CA ILE A 107 -6.70 7.86 -17.00
C ILE A 107 -5.56 6.92 -16.62
N LEU A 108 -4.99 6.19 -17.59
CA LEU A 108 -3.85 5.31 -17.34
C LEU A 108 -2.63 6.06 -16.80
N LYS A 109 -2.30 7.23 -17.35
CA LYS A 109 -1.20 8.08 -16.87
C LYS A 109 -1.42 8.55 -15.42
N ASN A 110 -2.66 8.88 -15.05
CA ASN A 110 -2.98 9.31 -13.69
C ASN A 110 -2.89 8.15 -12.70
N TYR A 111 -3.33 6.94 -13.07
CA TYR A 111 -3.07 5.73 -12.29
C TYR A 111 -1.58 5.50 -12.07
N GLU A 112 -0.78 5.59 -13.14
CA GLU A 112 0.66 5.37 -13.08
C GLU A 112 1.34 6.33 -12.10
N LYS A 113 0.99 7.62 -12.16
CA LYS A 113 1.50 8.63 -11.21
C LYS A 113 1.17 8.26 -9.76
N LEU A 114 -0.08 7.91 -9.49
CA LEU A 114 -0.56 7.58 -8.16
C LEU A 114 0.13 6.32 -7.62
N ILE A 115 0.19 5.25 -8.42
CA ILE A 115 0.83 3.99 -8.04
C ILE A 115 2.33 4.16 -7.80
N ASN A 116 3.04 4.92 -8.64
CA ASN A 116 4.47 5.16 -8.46
C ASN A 116 4.79 5.89 -7.14
N LYS A 117 3.96 6.86 -6.74
CA LYS A 117 4.10 7.53 -5.44
C LYS A 117 3.81 6.57 -4.28
N THR A 118 2.80 5.73 -4.42
CA THR A 118 2.46 4.71 -3.41
C THR A 118 3.60 3.73 -3.18
N ILE A 119 4.26 3.24 -4.24
CA ILE A 119 5.42 2.35 -4.11
C ILE A 119 6.57 3.06 -3.40
N ASN A 120 6.85 4.31 -3.76
CA ASN A 120 7.89 5.10 -3.11
C ASN A 120 7.59 5.26 -1.61
N MET A 121 6.36 5.57 -1.25
CA MET A 121 5.92 5.70 0.14
C MET A 121 6.08 4.38 0.92
N ALA A 122 5.70 3.27 0.32
CA ALA A 122 5.86 1.93 0.90
C ALA A 122 7.34 1.54 1.09
N ASP A 123 8.22 1.92 0.15
CA ASP A 123 9.67 1.69 0.28
C ASP A 123 10.28 2.51 1.41
N VAL A 124 9.84 3.75 1.58
CA VAL A 124 10.26 4.60 2.72
C VAL A 124 9.77 3.99 4.04
N LEU A 125 8.53 3.48 4.12
CA LEU A 125 8.03 2.80 5.31
C LEU A 125 8.89 1.57 5.65
N LYS A 126 9.15 0.69 4.68
CA LYS A 126 10.03 -0.48 4.87
C LYS A 126 11.41 -0.06 5.37
N SER A 127 11.97 1.01 4.82
CA SER A 127 13.26 1.56 5.24
C SER A 127 13.19 2.16 6.66
N THR A 128 12.07 2.76 7.03
CA THR A 128 11.82 3.29 8.37
C THR A 128 11.81 2.17 9.42
N ILE A 129 11.08 1.09 9.16
CA ILE A 129 11.04 -0.09 10.04
C ILE A 129 12.43 -0.70 10.20
N LYS A 130 13.19 -0.83 9.11
CA LYS A 130 14.57 -1.30 9.16
C LYS A 130 15.47 -0.36 9.98
N SER A 131 15.26 0.93 9.88
CA SER A 131 16.05 1.95 10.59
C SER A 131 15.84 1.91 12.10
N LEU A 132 14.71 1.40 12.60
CA LEU A 132 14.50 1.18 14.05
C LEU A 132 15.62 0.33 14.67
N ARG A 133 16.20 -0.59 13.91
CA ARG A 133 17.34 -1.43 14.36
C ARG A 133 18.68 -0.85 13.95
N ASP A 134 18.83 -0.49 12.69
CA ASP A 134 20.14 -0.27 12.06
C ASP A 134 20.60 1.19 12.16
N LYS A 135 19.67 2.17 12.13
CA LYS A 135 19.95 3.61 12.12
C LYS A 135 18.79 4.42 12.71
N PRO A 136 18.58 4.34 14.03
CA PRO A 136 17.44 5.01 14.68
C PRO A 136 17.36 6.52 14.40
N GLU A 137 18.50 7.17 14.19
CA GLU A 137 18.59 8.59 13.86
C GLU A 137 17.92 8.98 12.53
N LEU A 138 17.70 7.99 11.61
CA LEU A 138 17.02 8.22 10.33
C LEU A 138 15.50 8.11 10.43
N VAL A 139 14.97 7.54 11.50
CA VAL A 139 13.54 7.25 11.60
C VAL A 139 12.69 8.52 11.49
N LEU A 140 13.04 9.58 12.21
CA LEU A 140 12.33 10.87 12.13
C LEU A 140 12.38 11.49 10.74
N LYS A 141 13.53 11.42 10.07
CA LYS A 141 13.68 11.89 8.70
C LYS A 141 12.78 11.11 7.74
N ASN A 142 12.78 9.79 7.85
CA ASN A 142 11.98 8.92 6.98
C ASN A 142 10.48 9.13 7.20
N THR A 143 10.02 9.29 8.44
CA THR A 143 8.61 9.58 8.72
C THR A 143 8.19 10.96 8.20
N THR A 144 9.09 11.94 8.18
CA THR A 144 8.86 13.25 7.53
C THR A 144 8.72 13.08 6.01
N MET A 145 9.57 12.26 5.37
CA MET A 145 9.44 11.95 3.95
C MET A 145 8.10 11.28 3.63
N ILE A 146 7.61 10.37 4.49
CA ILE A 146 6.29 9.73 4.31
C ILE A 146 5.20 10.81 4.28
N HIS A 147 5.23 11.76 5.20
CA HIS A 147 4.28 12.87 5.23
C HIS A 147 4.35 13.75 3.96
N GLU A 148 5.55 14.05 3.48
CA GLU A 148 5.73 14.82 2.25
C GLU A 148 5.17 14.08 1.03
N ILE A 149 5.41 12.75 0.93
CA ILE A 149 4.88 11.93 -0.16
C ILE A 149 3.35 11.82 -0.08
N GLU A 150 2.78 11.70 1.11
CA GLU A 150 1.32 11.69 1.31
C GLU A 150 0.68 12.97 0.77
N ASN A 151 1.22 14.15 1.08
CA ASN A 151 0.74 15.42 0.51
C ASN A 151 0.79 15.44 -1.03
N GLU A 152 1.81 14.81 -1.65
CA GLU A 152 1.88 14.69 -3.11
C GLU A 152 0.83 13.70 -3.64
N VAL A 153 0.60 12.57 -2.95
CA VAL A 153 -0.46 11.59 -3.28
C VAL A 153 -1.82 12.26 -3.26
N ASP A 154 -2.11 13.00 -2.21
CA ASP A 154 -3.32 13.78 -2.04
C ASP A 154 -3.58 14.74 -3.21
N ALA A 155 -2.54 15.45 -3.62
CA ALA A 155 -2.65 16.37 -4.76
C ALA A 155 -2.92 15.63 -6.08
N ILE A 156 -2.24 14.50 -6.33
CA ILE A 156 -2.46 13.65 -7.51
C ILE A 156 -3.87 13.05 -7.48
N TYR A 157 -4.32 12.56 -6.35
CA TYR A 157 -5.65 11.97 -6.17
C TYR A 157 -6.75 12.98 -6.47
N ARG A 158 -6.67 14.20 -5.91
CA ARG A 158 -7.64 15.28 -6.17
C ARG A 158 -7.67 15.68 -7.64
N GLN A 159 -6.52 15.82 -8.30
CA GLN A 159 -6.43 16.11 -9.73
C GLN A 159 -7.02 14.97 -10.57
N PHE A 160 -6.80 13.72 -10.17
CA PHE A 160 -7.37 12.58 -10.87
C PHE A 160 -8.90 12.56 -10.74
N LEU A 161 -9.45 12.80 -9.55
CA LEU A 161 -10.90 12.92 -9.33
C LEU A 161 -11.50 14.04 -10.17
N GLU A 162 -10.87 15.21 -10.18
CA GLU A 162 -11.30 16.35 -10.99
C GLU A 162 -11.36 15.97 -12.47
N ALA A 163 -10.30 15.36 -13.00
CA ALA A 163 -10.25 14.90 -14.38
C ALA A 163 -11.35 13.87 -14.70
N LEU A 164 -11.71 12.99 -13.76
CA LEU A 164 -12.80 12.03 -13.93
C LEU A 164 -14.17 12.72 -13.96
N TYR A 165 -14.41 13.66 -13.07
CA TYR A 165 -15.72 14.33 -12.95
C TYR A 165 -16.01 15.28 -14.11
N PHE A 166 -14.99 15.88 -14.71
CA PHE A 166 -15.14 16.74 -15.89
C PHE A 166 -15.10 15.98 -17.22
N ASN A 167 -14.88 14.66 -17.20
CA ASN A 167 -14.84 13.86 -18.42
C ASN A 167 -16.25 13.43 -18.83
N GLU A 168 -16.88 14.19 -19.74
CA GLU A 168 -18.24 13.94 -20.23
C GLU A 168 -18.37 12.65 -21.05
N ASP A 169 -17.27 12.10 -21.57
CA ASP A 169 -17.24 10.84 -22.34
C ASP A 169 -17.30 9.59 -21.46
N LEU A 170 -17.13 9.75 -20.14
CA LEU A 170 -17.20 8.62 -19.20
C LEU A 170 -18.65 8.31 -18.83
N ASN A 171 -19.08 7.06 -19.08
CA ASN A 171 -20.32 6.61 -18.49
C ASN A 171 -20.20 6.44 -16.97
N MET A 172 -21.31 6.63 -16.27
CA MET A 172 -21.37 6.62 -14.80
C MET A 172 -20.79 5.35 -14.18
N ARG A 173 -21.01 4.17 -14.77
CA ARG A 173 -20.49 2.90 -14.24
C ARG A 173 -18.97 2.84 -14.29
N LYS A 174 -18.38 3.33 -15.39
CA LYS A 174 -16.93 3.37 -15.58
C LYS A 174 -16.32 4.38 -14.61
N LEU A 175 -16.90 5.56 -14.50
CA LEU A 175 -16.49 6.60 -13.56
C LEU A 175 -16.46 6.07 -12.12
N LEU A 176 -17.54 5.45 -11.65
CA LEU A 176 -17.63 4.91 -10.28
C LEU A 176 -16.57 3.85 -10.01
N ARG A 177 -16.34 2.92 -10.94
CA ARG A 177 -15.33 1.87 -10.78
C ARG A 177 -13.91 2.42 -10.70
N ILE A 178 -13.60 3.41 -11.54
CA ILE A 178 -12.30 4.08 -11.50
C ILE A 178 -12.15 4.84 -10.17
N ARG A 179 -13.17 5.62 -9.78
CA ARG A 179 -13.18 6.35 -8.51
C ARG A 179 -12.95 5.42 -7.33
N ASP A 180 -13.70 4.32 -7.23
CA ASP A 180 -13.61 3.39 -6.11
C ASP A 180 -12.22 2.72 -6.06
N SER A 181 -11.62 2.45 -7.22
CA SER A 181 -10.25 1.88 -7.27
C SER A 181 -9.17 2.87 -6.83
N ILE A 182 -9.28 4.16 -7.16
CA ILE A 182 -8.28 5.14 -6.75
C ILE A 182 -8.44 5.55 -5.28
N VAL A 183 -9.65 5.43 -4.72
CA VAL A 183 -9.87 5.57 -3.27
C VAL A 183 -9.06 4.53 -2.50
N LEU A 184 -9.01 3.28 -2.95
CA LEU A 184 -8.21 2.24 -2.30
C LEU A 184 -6.71 2.59 -2.27
N ILE A 185 -6.18 3.23 -3.31
CA ILE A 185 -4.78 3.66 -3.36
C ILE A 185 -4.52 4.81 -2.40
N GLU A 186 -5.41 5.79 -2.36
CA GLU A 186 -5.30 6.92 -1.45
C GLU A 186 -5.42 6.46 0.02
N GLU A 187 -6.41 5.62 0.35
CA GLU A 187 -6.56 5.04 1.69
C GLU A 187 -5.33 4.21 2.10
N LEU A 188 -4.69 3.48 1.18
CA LEU A 188 -3.44 2.78 1.46
C LEU A 188 -2.34 3.77 1.88
N CYS A 189 -2.21 4.89 1.19
CA CYS A 189 -1.22 5.92 1.52
C CYS A 189 -1.52 6.60 2.87
N ASP A 190 -2.78 6.89 3.15
CA ASP A 190 -3.23 7.40 4.45
C ASP A 190 -2.86 6.44 5.59
N LYS A 191 -3.05 5.14 5.39
CA LYS A 191 -2.68 4.13 6.40
C LYS A 191 -1.18 4.02 6.59
N ILE A 192 -0.39 4.18 5.52
CA ILE A 192 1.09 4.26 5.64
C ILE A 192 1.50 5.48 6.46
N HIS A 193 0.85 6.63 6.25
CA HIS A 193 1.09 7.86 7.02
C HIS A 193 0.71 7.68 8.51
N ASP A 194 -0.46 7.11 8.80
CA ASP A 194 -0.89 6.75 10.15
C ASP A 194 0.16 5.89 10.89
N ILE A 195 0.78 4.94 10.20
CA ILE A 195 1.83 4.07 10.75
C ILE A 195 3.10 4.88 11.04
N ALA A 196 3.47 5.80 10.16
CA ALA A 196 4.63 6.68 10.38
C ALA A 196 4.44 7.55 11.62
N ASP A 197 3.23 8.06 11.86
CA ASP A 197 2.91 8.83 13.07
C ASP A 197 2.97 7.96 14.33
N LEU A 198 2.46 6.73 14.27
CA LEU A 198 2.57 5.79 15.38
C LEU A 198 4.05 5.46 15.70
N ILE A 199 4.89 5.27 14.69
CA ILE A 199 6.33 5.07 14.86
C ILE A 199 6.97 6.27 15.57
N ARG A 200 6.58 7.50 15.22
CA ARG A 200 7.05 8.69 15.93
C ARG A 200 6.68 8.69 17.41
N ILE A 201 5.45 8.31 17.74
CA ILE A 201 4.99 8.20 19.14
C ILE A 201 5.86 7.20 19.89
N LEU A 202 6.13 6.03 19.31
CA LEU A 202 6.97 4.99 19.92
C LEU A 202 8.41 5.43 20.17
N LEU A 203 8.95 6.38 19.40
CA LEU A 203 10.30 6.91 19.61
C LEU A 203 10.42 7.87 20.79
N TYR A 204 9.30 8.46 21.24
CA TYR A 204 9.28 9.43 22.35
C TYR A 204 8.88 8.79 23.69
N GLN A 205 8.61 7.49 23.73
CA GLN A 205 8.33 6.71 24.93
C GLN A 205 9.62 6.11 25.53
#